data_0a320d0ca641aebfc423e0677187b3d8
#
_entry.id   0a320d0ca641aebfc423e0677187b3d8
#
_cell.length_a   1.000
_cell.length_b   1.000
_cell.length_c   1.000
_cell.angle_alpha   90.00
_cell.angle_beta   90.00
_cell.angle_gamma   90.00
#
_symmetry.space_group_name_H-M   'P 1'
#
loop_
_entity.id
_entity.type
_entity.pdbx_description
1 polymer ?
#
loop_
_entity_poly.entity_id
_entity_poly.type
_entity_poly.pdbx_seq_one_letter_code
_entity_poly.pdbx_strand_id
1 'polypeptide(L)'
;MNESERLTYLVDRLEGGSAIRFATKVGIDPASLSRARNGKGKPSAYFAKIEAAYPEVRKEWLYTGAGMPLVGDEEKGEIVKRLEALENEVRRLSRLIESSINSSMPV
;
A
#
# COMPACT_ATOMS: atom_id res chain seq x y z
N MET A 1 9.94 -1.33 12.64
CA MET A 1 8.98 -2.46 12.39
C MET A 1 9.75 -3.77 12.46
N ASN A 2 9.35 -4.69 13.33
CA ASN A 2 9.98 -6.01 13.42
C ASN A 2 9.38 -6.98 12.39
N GLU A 3 9.90 -8.21 12.31
CA GLU A 3 9.43 -9.22 11.35
C GLU A 3 7.96 -9.57 11.52
N SER A 4 7.49 -9.71 12.75
CA SER A 4 6.08 -10.02 13.05
C SER A 4 5.15 -8.87 12.64
N GLU A 5 5.55 -7.65 12.86
CA GLU A 5 4.80 -6.46 12.44
C GLU A 5 4.76 -6.33 10.91
N ARG A 6 5.86 -6.61 10.23
CA ARG A 6 5.91 -6.65 8.76
C ARG A 6 4.94 -7.70 8.21
N LEU A 7 4.91 -8.88 8.83
CA LEU A 7 3.99 -9.94 8.42
C LEU A 7 2.53 -9.51 8.59
N THR A 8 2.18 -8.90 9.71
CA THR A 8 0.84 -8.36 9.97
C THR A 8 0.47 -7.27 8.96
N TYR A 9 1.42 -6.38 8.65
CA TYR A 9 1.23 -5.35 7.63
C TYR A 9 0.87 -5.96 6.27
N LEU A 10 1.56 -7.02 5.86
CA LEU A 10 1.28 -7.69 4.58
C LEU A 10 -0.10 -8.35 4.56
N VAL A 11 -0.51 -8.99 5.65
CA VAL A 11 -1.85 -9.57 5.77
C VAL A 11 -2.92 -8.49 5.58
N ASP A 12 -2.76 -7.36 6.24
CA ASP A 12 -3.71 -6.25 6.15
C ASP A 12 -3.72 -5.62 4.76
N ARG A 13 -2.54 -5.41 4.19
CA ARG A 13 -2.38 -4.71 2.92
C ARG A 13 -2.78 -5.55 1.70
N LEU A 14 -2.41 -6.84 1.70
CA LEU A 14 -2.58 -7.71 0.55
C LEU A 14 -3.91 -8.47 0.56
N GLU A 15 -4.41 -8.82 1.73
CA GLU A 15 -5.64 -9.61 1.87
C GLU A 15 -6.70 -8.95 2.76
N GLY A 16 -6.59 -7.65 2.96
CA GLY A 16 -7.58 -6.87 3.72
C GLY A 16 -7.75 -7.33 5.16
N GLY A 17 -6.71 -7.88 5.77
CA GLY A 17 -6.74 -8.40 7.15
C GLY A 17 -7.13 -9.86 7.27
N SER A 18 -7.42 -10.56 6.16
CA SER A 18 -7.79 -11.97 6.20
C SER A 18 -6.56 -12.87 6.31
N ALA A 19 -6.27 -13.32 7.53
CA ALA A 19 -5.17 -14.24 7.79
C ALA A 19 -5.33 -15.58 7.06
N ILE A 20 -6.56 -16.06 6.95
CA ILE A 20 -6.86 -17.33 6.27
C ILE A 20 -6.53 -17.24 4.78
N ARG A 21 -6.94 -16.17 4.12
CA ARG A 21 -6.62 -15.96 2.69
C ARG A 21 -5.13 -15.83 2.46
N PHE A 22 -4.45 -15.09 3.31
CA PHE A 22 -3.01 -14.92 3.24
C PHE A 22 -2.29 -16.26 3.41
N ALA A 23 -2.64 -17.03 4.44
CA ALA A 23 -2.05 -18.34 4.72
C ALA A 23 -2.28 -19.31 3.55
N THR A 24 -3.48 -19.34 3.00
CA THR A 24 -3.83 -20.20 1.87
C THR A 24 -3.01 -19.85 0.63
N LYS A 25 -2.89 -18.56 0.33
CA LYS A 25 -2.17 -18.10 -0.86
C LYS A 25 -0.66 -18.32 -0.75
N VAL A 26 -0.11 -18.11 0.44
CA VAL A 26 1.32 -18.34 0.72
C VAL A 26 1.64 -19.83 0.87
N GLY A 27 0.66 -20.64 1.23
CA GLY A 27 0.84 -22.08 1.44
C GLY A 27 1.38 -22.41 2.82
N ILE A 28 0.95 -21.69 3.85
CA ILE A 28 1.29 -21.95 5.24
C ILE A 28 0.03 -22.24 6.06
N ASP A 29 0.22 -22.98 7.15
CA ASP A 29 -0.86 -23.27 8.08
C ASP A 29 -1.31 -22.00 8.82
N PRO A 30 -2.63 -21.72 8.94
CA PRO A 30 -3.11 -20.54 9.67
C PRO A 30 -2.63 -20.45 11.12
N ALA A 31 -2.47 -21.57 11.81
CA ALA A 31 -1.93 -21.59 13.17
C ALA A 31 -0.46 -21.19 13.22
N SER A 32 0.32 -21.59 12.22
CA SER A 32 1.72 -21.19 12.08
C SER A 32 1.84 -19.70 11.77
N LEU A 33 0.98 -19.18 10.92
CA LEU A 33 0.90 -17.74 10.63
C LEU A 33 0.58 -16.95 11.89
N SER A 34 -0.41 -17.38 12.65
CA SER A 34 -0.80 -16.74 13.91
C SER A 34 0.36 -16.67 14.90
N ARG A 35 1.09 -17.76 15.07
CA ARG A 35 2.27 -17.79 15.93
C ARG A 35 3.35 -16.83 15.46
N ALA A 36 3.63 -16.81 14.16
CA ALA A 36 4.62 -15.91 13.60
C ALA A 36 4.23 -14.42 13.81
N ARG A 37 2.96 -14.10 13.66
CA ARG A 37 2.45 -12.75 13.90
C ARG A 37 2.52 -12.32 15.36
N ASN A 38 2.43 -13.28 16.27
CA ASN A 38 2.49 -13.03 17.72
C ASN A 38 3.91 -13.12 18.30
N GLY A 39 4.92 -13.23 17.44
CA GLY A 39 6.31 -13.30 17.87
C GLY A 39 6.74 -14.65 18.48
N LYS A 40 5.90 -15.68 18.34
CA LYS A 40 6.17 -17.02 18.91
C LYS A 40 6.84 -17.97 17.90
N GLY A 41 6.92 -17.58 16.64
CA GLY A 41 7.57 -18.35 15.59
C GLY A 41 8.69 -17.57 14.94
N LYS A 42 9.17 -18.08 13.81
CA LYS A 42 10.15 -17.36 12.98
C LYS A 42 9.48 -16.85 11.71
N PRO A 43 9.04 -15.57 11.66
CA PRO A 43 8.41 -15.03 10.46
C PRO A 43 9.28 -15.15 9.21
N SER A 44 10.60 -15.01 9.36
CA SER A 44 11.56 -15.14 8.27
C SER A 44 11.55 -16.52 7.58
N ALA A 45 11.09 -17.55 8.25
CA ALA A 45 10.97 -18.88 7.65
C ALA A 45 9.96 -18.92 6.48
N TYR A 46 9.03 -17.96 6.43
CA TYR A 46 7.98 -17.90 5.41
C TYR A 46 8.25 -16.85 4.33
N PHE A 47 9.32 -16.07 4.44
CA PHE A 47 9.59 -14.96 3.52
C PHE A 47 9.75 -15.42 2.07
N ALA A 48 10.44 -16.53 1.83
CA ALA A 48 10.58 -17.06 0.47
C ALA A 48 9.24 -17.45 -0.15
N LYS A 49 8.34 -18.01 0.65
CA LYS A 49 6.98 -18.37 0.22
C LYS A 49 6.13 -17.12 -0.05
N ILE A 50 6.30 -16.08 0.75
CA ILE A 50 5.62 -14.81 0.58
C ILE A 50 6.07 -14.15 -0.72
N GLU A 51 7.37 -14.13 -1.00
CA GLU A 51 7.91 -13.60 -2.26
C GLU A 51 7.34 -14.31 -3.48
N ALA A 52 7.22 -15.64 -3.41
CA ALA A 52 6.68 -16.44 -4.49
C ALA A 52 5.18 -16.19 -4.71
N ALA A 53 4.42 -16.02 -3.64
CA ALA A 53 2.98 -15.77 -3.70
C ALA A 53 2.63 -14.33 -4.08
N TYR A 54 3.44 -13.37 -3.65
CA TYR A 54 3.23 -11.94 -3.87
C TYR A 54 4.50 -11.29 -4.44
N PRO A 55 4.72 -11.38 -5.76
CA PRO A 55 5.91 -10.79 -6.39
C PRO A 55 6.06 -9.29 -6.20
N GLU A 56 4.97 -8.59 -5.90
CA GLU A 56 4.94 -7.15 -5.63
C GLU A 56 5.59 -6.74 -4.32
N VAL A 57 5.84 -7.69 -3.39
CA VAL A 57 6.50 -7.41 -2.12
C VAL A 57 7.99 -7.20 -2.37
N ARG A 58 8.51 -6.08 -1.92
CA ARG A 58 9.93 -5.77 -2.05
C ARG A 58 10.75 -6.61 -1.08
N LYS A 59 11.68 -7.37 -1.62
CA LYS A 59 12.56 -8.26 -0.87
C LYS A 59 13.32 -7.53 0.24
N GLU A 60 13.91 -6.40 -0.09
CA GLU A 60 14.68 -5.60 0.87
C GLU A 60 13.84 -5.19 2.07
N TRP A 61 12.64 -4.69 1.85
CA TRP A 61 11.74 -4.35 2.93
C TRP A 61 11.34 -5.57 3.76
N LEU A 62 11.03 -6.68 3.09
CA LEU A 62 10.59 -7.91 3.77
C LEU A 62 11.66 -8.44 4.73
N TYR A 63 12.92 -8.46 4.30
CA TYR A 63 14.03 -9.00 5.09
C TYR A 63 14.65 -8.01 6.06
N THR A 64 14.64 -6.72 5.77
CA THR A 64 15.35 -5.70 6.56
C THR A 64 14.46 -4.61 7.14
N GLY A 65 13.27 -4.44 6.61
CA GLY A 65 12.39 -3.33 6.97
C GLY A 65 12.74 -2.01 6.29
N ALA A 66 13.74 -2.00 5.42
CA ALA A 66 14.18 -0.78 4.73
C ALA A 66 13.39 -0.55 3.44
N GLY A 67 13.11 0.70 3.13
CA GLY A 67 12.43 1.10 1.91
C GLY A 67 10.92 0.94 1.95
N MET A 68 10.30 0.88 0.77
CA MET A 68 8.85 0.74 0.62
C MET A 68 8.45 -0.74 0.58
N PRO A 69 7.32 -1.12 1.19
CA PRO A 69 6.89 -2.52 1.27
C PRO A 69 6.55 -3.16 -0.08
N LEU A 70 5.87 -2.42 -0.95
CA LEU A 70 5.33 -2.94 -2.20
C LEU A 70 5.86 -2.17 -3.40
N VAL A 71 6.09 -2.89 -4.50
CA VAL A 71 6.44 -2.27 -5.78
C VAL A 71 5.25 -1.44 -6.26
N GLY A 72 5.52 -0.20 -6.65
CA GLY A 72 4.50 0.72 -7.15
C GLY A 72 3.89 1.66 -6.10
N ASP A 73 4.17 1.48 -4.82
CA ASP A 73 3.67 2.40 -3.79
C ASP A 73 4.23 3.81 -3.97
N GLU A 74 5.49 3.94 -4.39
CA GLU A 74 6.11 5.24 -4.70
C GLU A 74 5.44 5.89 -5.90
N GLU A 75 5.17 5.11 -6.94
CA GLU A 75 4.48 5.58 -8.16
C GLU A 75 3.05 6.02 -7.85
N LYS A 76 2.34 5.29 -7.01
CA LYS A 76 1.00 5.66 -6.55
C LYS A 76 1.03 6.99 -5.80
N GLY A 77 2.02 7.21 -4.94
CA GLY A 77 2.19 8.46 -4.22
C GLY A 77 2.41 9.64 -5.16
N GLU A 78 3.24 9.48 -6.19
CA GLU A 78 3.46 10.50 -7.21
C GLU A 78 2.22 10.78 -8.04
N ILE A 79 1.48 9.75 -8.44
CA ILE A 79 0.23 9.90 -9.20
C ILE A 79 -0.80 10.68 -8.39
N VAL A 80 -0.96 10.36 -7.11
CA VAL A 80 -1.87 11.09 -6.21
C VAL A 80 -1.48 12.56 -6.11
N LYS A 81 -0.19 12.86 -5.92
CA LYS A 81 0.30 14.25 -5.88
C LYS A 81 0.04 15.00 -7.17
N ARG A 82 0.23 14.37 -8.32
CA ARG A 82 -0.06 14.95 -9.63
C ARG A 82 -1.56 15.23 -9.82
N LEU A 83 -2.40 14.28 -9.39
CA LEU A 83 -3.85 14.44 -9.44
C LEU A 83 -4.31 15.61 -8.56
N GLU A 84 -3.80 15.73 -7.34
CA GLU A 84 -4.09 16.87 -6.46
C GLU A 84 -3.69 18.19 -7.07
N ALA A 85 -2.51 18.27 -7.67
CA ALA A 85 -2.04 19.47 -8.36
C ALA A 85 -2.94 19.85 -9.53
N LEU A 86 -3.38 18.88 -10.34
CA LEU A 86 -4.29 19.09 -11.45
C LEU A 86 -5.67 19.55 -10.98
N GLU A 87 -6.19 18.95 -9.91
CA GLU A 87 -7.47 19.36 -9.32
C GLU A 87 -7.41 20.80 -8.83
N ASN A 88 -6.32 21.21 -8.20
CA ASN A 88 -6.12 22.59 -7.75
C ASN A 88 -6.05 23.57 -8.91
N GLU A 89 -5.39 23.22 -10.00
CA GLU A 89 -5.36 24.02 -11.22
C GLU A 89 -6.74 24.19 -11.84
N VAL A 90 -7.50 23.11 -11.94
CA VAL A 90 -8.87 23.14 -12.48
C VAL A 90 -9.75 24.04 -11.64
N ARG A 91 -9.68 23.97 -10.33
CA ARG A 91 -10.44 24.85 -9.42
C ARG A 91 -10.08 26.31 -9.62
N ARG A 92 -8.79 26.61 -9.76
CA ARG A 92 -8.31 27.97 -9.99
C ARG A 92 -8.81 28.54 -11.33
N LEU A 93 -8.73 27.75 -12.39
CA LEU A 93 -9.21 28.10 -13.71
C LEU A 93 -10.73 28.31 -13.73
N SER A 94 -11.48 27.45 -13.05
CA SER A 94 -12.92 27.56 -12.91
C SER A 94 -13.31 28.89 -12.24
N ARG A 95 -12.62 29.31 -11.19
CA ARG A 95 -12.83 30.58 -10.52
C ARG A 95 -12.56 31.78 -11.44
N LEU A 96 -11.48 31.71 -12.23
CA LEU A 96 -11.14 32.75 -13.19
C LEU A 96 -12.19 32.86 -14.28
N ILE A 97 -12.70 31.74 -14.77
CA ILE A 97 -13.76 31.73 -15.79
C ILE A 97 -15.05 32.28 -15.21
N GLU A 98 -15.45 31.86 -14.02
CA GLU A 98 -16.64 32.39 -13.34
C GLU A 98 -16.57 33.94 -13.13
N SER A 99 -15.44 34.40 -12.65
CA SER A 99 -15.16 35.82 -12.49
C SER A 99 -15.25 36.57 -13.82
N SER A 100 -14.69 36.01 -14.87
CA SER A 100 -14.71 36.59 -16.21
C SER A 100 -16.12 36.63 -16.78
N ILE A 101 -16.90 35.59 -16.63
CA ILE A 101 -18.29 35.51 -17.07
C ILE A 101 -19.14 36.54 -16.32
N ASN A 102 -18.99 36.62 -15.01
CA ASN A 102 -19.72 37.59 -14.19
C ASN A 102 -19.37 39.04 -14.55
N SER A 103 -18.10 39.29 -14.88
CA SER A 103 -17.65 40.63 -15.32
C SER A 103 -18.16 41.03 -16.71
N SER A 104 -18.38 40.04 -17.57
CA SER A 104 -18.81 40.28 -18.95
C SER A 104 -20.32 40.26 -19.15
N MET A 105 -21.09 39.85 -18.16
CA MET A 105 -22.54 39.90 -18.24
C MET A 105 -23.04 41.33 -18.10
N PRO A 106 -23.77 41.85 -19.12
CA PRO A 106 -24.43 43.13 -18.98
C PRO A 106 -25.54 43.02 -17.93
N VAL A 107 -25.52 43.92 -17.03
CA VAL A 107 -26.52 44.01 -15.97
C VAL A 107 -27.83 44.57 -16.51
#